data_3231b8429f0315998ba544b08d5f9ef6
#
_entry.id   3231b8429f0315998ba544b08d5f9ef6
#
_cell.length_a   1.000
_cell.length_b   1.000
_cell.length_c   1.000
_cell.angle_alpha   90.00
_cell.angle_beta   90.00
_cell.angle_gamma   90.00
#
_symmetry.space_group_name_H-M   'P 1'
#
loop_
_entity.id
_entity.type
_entity.pdbx_description
1 polymer ?
#
loop_
_entity_poly.entity_id
_entity_poly.type
_entity_poly.pdbx_seq_one_letter_code
_entity_poly.pdbx_strand_id
1 'polypeptide(L)'
;AGVKRVGDKPLDGRDLSPLLKRGLDADWAPRYIFNSWANNVSVRTETHRLDNVGNLFDMIADPGQTTPIQAKQPELAKELTTAVAAWRKELGIATPGGGKGKAKGANGPGNAVDPRPISVGYREFPITMLPARDGEPRGEMRRSSAAPNSSYFVNWTKPEDTAVWNIEVVTAGTYIVTLDYACQADALGTPLELSFEGTLLKGKITEAFDSPLKPEQDTLPRPHGESTMRDFRTMTLGEVRLEPGKGELKLRAPEVPGQSVMELRRVTMTLK
;
A
#
# COMPACT_ATOMS: atom_id res chain seq x y z
N ALA A 1 -14.39 19.83 -12.43
CA ALA A 1 -14.50 18.81 -13.50
C ALA A 1 -15.95 18.56 -13.93
N GLY A 2 -16.95 19.22 -13.33
CA GLY A 2 -18.37 19.08 -13.69
C GLY A 2 -19.00 17.70 -13.33
N VAL A 3 -18.25 16.83 -12.67
CA VAL A 3 -18.77 15.52 -12.22
C VAL A 3 -19.54 15.71 -10.93
N LYS A 4 -20.78 15.21 -10.90
CA LYS A 4 -21.61 15.25 -9.70
C LYS A 4 -20.99 14.34 -8.63
N ARG A 5 -20.82 14.89 -7.42
CA ARG A 5 -20.32 14.13 -6.30
C ARG A 5 -21.33 13.05 -5.87
N VAL A 6 -20.83 11.85 -5.60
CA VAL A 6 -21.61 10.77 -5.02
C VAL A 6 -21.34 10.70 -3.52
N GLY A 7 -22.42 10.65 -2.72
CA GLY A 7 -22.35 10.61 -1.27
C GLY A 7 -22.28 12.00 -0.61
N ASP A 8 -22.46 12.02 0.70
CA ASP A 8 -22.65 13.22 1.53
C ASP A 8 -21.53 13.44 2.56
N LYS A 9 -20.49 12.57 2.58
CA LYS A 9 -19.36 12.78 3.49
C LYS A 9 -18.67 14.10 3.20
N PRO A 10 -18.37 14.94 4.22
CA PRO A 10 -17.63 16.18 4.01
C PRO A 10 -16.26 15.91 3.37
N LEU A 11 -15.77 16.81 2.56
CA LEU A 11 -14.42 16.75 2.00
C LEU A 11 -13.47 17.50 2.92
N ASP A 12 -12.32 16.88 3.21
CA ASP A 12 -11.22 17.54 3.93
C ASP A 12 -10.48 18.55 3.04
N GLY A 13 -10.54 18.37 1.73
CA GLY A 13 -9.95 19.26 0.74
C GLY A 13 -10.78 20.49 0.46
N ARG A 14 -10.13 21.56 -0.04
CA ARG A 14 -10.79 22.75 -0.55
C ARG A 14 -10.82 22.76 -2.08
N ASP A 15 -11.79 23.47 -2.65
CA ASP A 15 -11.84 23.76 -4.07
C ASP A 15 -10.64 24.64 -4.46
N LEU A 16 -9.77 24.12 -5.32
CA LEU A 16 -8.60 24.83 -5.84
C LEU A 16 -8.91 25.69 -7.07
N SER A 17 -10.15 25.68 -7.57
CA SER A 17 -10.54 26.45 -8.76
C SER A 17 -10.20 27.94 -8.68
N PRO A 18 -10.32 28.64 -7.52
CA PRO A 18 -9.93 30.04 -7.41
C PRO A 18 -8.42 30.24 -7.68
N LEU A 19 -7.57 29.40 -7.12
CA LEU A 19 -6.12 29.47 -7.34
C LEU A 19 -5.75 29.15 -8.80
N LEU A 20 -6.40 28.15 -9.39
CA LEU A 20 -6.15 27.78 -10.78
C LEU A 20 -6.58 28.85 -11.79
N LYS A 21 -7.62 29.64 -11.46
CA LYS A 21 -8.16 30.69 -12.33
C LYS A 21 -7.48 32.04 -12.14
N ARG A 22 -7.11 32.41 -10.91
CA ARG A 22 -6.61 33.74 -10.53
C ARG A 22 -5.15 33.73 -10.04
N GLY A 23 -4.56 32.55 -9.83
CA GLY A 23 -3.20 32.45 -9.30
C GLY A 23 -3.08 33.09 -7.92
N LEU A 24 -2.04 33.89 -7.72
CA LEU A 24 -1.77 34.58 -6.46
C LEU A 24 -2.78 35.68 -6.11
N ASP A 25 -3.59 36.14 -7.06
CA ASP A 25 -4.64 37.14 -6.85
C ASP A 25 -5.95 36.53 -6.30
N ALA A 26 -5.96 35.24 -6.08
CA ALA A 26 -7.12 34.56 -5.48
C ALA A 26 -7.22 34.88 -4.01
N ASP A 27 -8.44 35.26 -3.54
CA ASP A 27 -8.75 35.30 -2.13
C ASP A 27 -8.75 33.87 -1.57
N TRP A 28 -7.68 33.53 -0.85
CA TRP A 28 -7.42 32.20 -0.33
C TRP A 28 -7.33 32.24 1.20
N ALA A 29 -8.37 31.76 1.87
CA ALA A 29 -8.39 31.73 3.33
C ALA A 29 -7.27 30.83 3.88
N PRO A 30 -6.56 31.28 4.93
CA PRO A 30 -5.56 30.48 5.64
C PRO A 30 -6.14 29.12 6.09
N ARG A 31 -5.29 28.10 6.15
CA ARG A 31 -5.68 26.78 6.64
C ARG A 31 -4.53 26.08 7.36
N TYR A 32 -4.90 25.12 8.19
CA TYR A 32 -3.96 24.16 8.75
C TYR A 32 -3.89 22.90 7.88
N ILE A 33 -2.67 22.43 7.63
CA ILE A 33 -2.41 21.16 7.00
C ILE A 33 -1.76 20.25 8.03
N PHE A 34 -2.49 19.23 8.48
CA PHE A 34 -2.00 18.26 9.45
C PHE A 34 -1.37 17.08 8.74
N ASN A 35 -0.28 16.56 9.32
CA ASN A 35 0.36 15.32 8.90
C ASN A 35 0.52 14.42 10.10
N SER A 36 0.18 13.13 9.94
CA SER A 36 0.32 12.13 10.99
C SER A 36 1.09 10.92 10.48
N TRP A 37 2.05 10.47 11.30
CA TRP A 37 2.81 9.25 11.09
C TRP A 37 3.16 8.63 12.44
N ALA A 38 2.82 7.33 12.63
CA ALA A 38 3.13 6.59 13.87
C ALA A 38 2.77 7.35 15.17
N ASN A 39 1.59 7.96 15.20
CA ASN A 39 1.08 8.82 16.28
C ASN A 39 1.79 10.17 16.44
N ASN A 40 2.80 10.48 15.64
CA ASN A 40 3.36 11.81 15.59
C ASN A 40 2.48 12.69 14.70
N VAL A 41 2.17 13.90 15.16
CA VAL A 41 1.38 14.86 14.39
C VAL A 41 2.15 16.16 14.29
N SER A 42 2.22 16.70 13.11
CA SER A 42 2.71 18.05 12.84
C SER A 42 1.61 18.85 12.13
N VAL A 43 1.68 20.17 12.25
CA VAL A 43 0.78 21.09 11.54
C VAL A 43 1.57 22.14 10.79
N ARG A 44 1.09 22.48 9.61
CA ARG A 44 1.68 23.51 8.75
C ARG A 44 0.62 24.54 8.40
N THR A 45 1.02 25.81 8.46
CA THR A 45 0.36 26.95 7.82
C THR A 45 1.05 27.26 6.48
N GLU A 46 0.74 28.37 5.86
CA GLU A 46 1.42 28.83 4.65
C GLU A 46 2.90 29.18 4.90
N THR A 47 3.20 29.69 6.09
CA THR A 47 4.53 30.25 6.43
C THR A 47 5.23 29.55 7.57
N HIS A 48 4.52 28.82 8.42
CA HIS A 48 5.08 28.19 9.61
C HIS A 48 4.76 26.69 9.69
N ARG A 49 5.59 25.96 10.43
CA ARG A 49 5.34 24.57 10.79
C ARG A 49 5.65 24.32 12.26
N LEU A 50 4.71 23.69 12.95
CA LEU A 50 4.93 23.10 14.26
C LEU A 50 5.19 21.60 14.08
N ASP A 51 6.33 21.10 14.56
CA ASP A 51 6.67 19.69 14.51
C ASP A 51 5.95 18.85 15.59
N ASN A 52 6.22 17.57 15.62
CA ASN A 52 5.61 16.63 16.56
C ASN A 52 6.12 16.74 18.01
N VAL A 53 7.20 17.49 18.25
CA VAL A 53 7.78 17.72 19.58
C VAL A 53 7.59 19.15 20.06
N GLY A 54 6.89 19.99 19.29
CA GLY A 54 6.50 21.34 19.66
C GLY A 54 7.47 22.43 19.22
N ASN A 55 8.42 22.14 18.34
CA ASN A 55 9.27 23.15 17.73
C ASN A 55 8.51 23.87 16.61
N LEU A 56 8.51 25.21 16.66
CA LEU A 56 7.96 26.06 15.63
C LEU A 56 9.06 26.55 14.69
N PHE A 57 8.84 26.47 13.38
CA PHE A 57 9.77 26.90 12.35
C PHE A 57 9.10 27.88 11.39
N ASP A 58 9.83 28.91 10.95
CA ASP A 58 9.48 29.77 9.83
C ASP A 58 9.91 29.11 8.53
N MET A 59 8.98 28.65 7.74
CA MET A 59 9.24 27.86 6.51
C MET A 59 9.70 28.74 5.33
N ILE A 60 9.61 30.07 5.48
CA ILE A 60 10.11 31.02 4.46
C ILE A 60 11.56 31.36 4.74
N ALA A 61 11.87 31.75 5.99
CA ALA A 61 13.20 32.14 6.39
C ALA A 61 14.14 30.93 6.64
N ASP A 62 13.58 29.81 7.10
CA ASP A 62 14.31 28.58 7.45
C ASP A 62 13.60 27.34 6.91
N PRO A 63 13.59 27.11 5.58
CA PRO A 63 12.95 25.94 4.99
C PRO A 63 13.61 24.62 5.43
N GLY A 64 14.86 24.66 5.89
CA GLY A 64 15.62 23.52 6.44
C GLY A 64 15.23 23.15 7.87
N GLN A 65 14.42 23.98 8.56
CA GLN A 65 13.95 23.73 9.93
C GLN A 65 15.10 23.50 10.91
N THR A 66 16.12 24.34 10.83
CA THR A 66 17.32 24.27 11.65
C THR A 66 17.23 25.10 12.93
N THR A 67 16.38 26.15 12.94
CA THR A 67 16.30 27.13 14.01
C THR A 67 14.87 27.25 14.55
N PRO A 68 14.56 26.60 15.68
CA PRO A 68 13.24 26.72 16.32
C PRO A 68 12.96 28.14 16.82
N ILE A 69 11.74 28.66 16.59
CA ILE A 69 11.35 30.04 16.92
C ILE A 69 10.19 30.13 17.92
N GLN A 70 9.74 29.05 18.55
CA GLN A 70 8.63 29.05 19.49
C GLN A 70 8.81 30.02 20.66
N ALA A 71 10.04 30.27 21.09
CA ALA A 71 10.35 31.26 22.13
C ALA A 71 10.14 32.71 21.65
N LYS A 72 10.27 32.96 20.34
CA LYS A 72 10.06 34.28 19.71
C LYS A 72 8.60 34.48 19.32
N GLN A 73 7.85 33.41 19.08
CA GLN A 73 6.44 33.45 18.68
C GLN A 73 5.58 32.51 19.56
N PRO A 74 5.51 32.74 20.87
CA PRO A 74 4.84 31.84 21.81
C PRO A 74 3.33 31.69 21.56
N GLU A 75 2.66 32.76 21.13
CA GLU A 75 1.22 32.72 20.86
C GLU A 75 0.89 31.86 19.66
N LEU A 76 1.65 31.96 18.57
CA LEU A 76 1.48 31.10 17.39
C LEU A 76 1.80 29.63 17.73
N ALA A 77 2.86 29.38 18.51
CA ALA A 77 3.18 28.04 18.95
C ALA A 77 2.06 27.42 19.78
N LYS A 78 1.44 28.20 20.68
CA LYS A 78 0.30 27.77 21.49
C LYS A 78 -0.96 27.52 20.64
N GLU A 79 -1.25 28.41 19.71
CA GLU A 79 -2.35 28.26 18.75
C GLU A 79 -2.25 26.95 17.97
N LEU A 80 -1.09 26.69 17.35
CA LEU A 80 -0.87 25.48 16.56
C LEU A 80 -0.85 24.22 17.42
N THR A 81 -0.34 24.28 18.65
CA THR A 81 -0.40 23.17 19.60
C THR A 81 -1.85 22.83 19.95
N THR A 82 -2.69 23.86 20.17
CA THR A 82 -4.12 23.69 20.43
C THR A 82 -4.84 23.07 19.25
N ALA A 83 -4.53 23.52 18.03
CA ALA A 83 -5.07 22.93 16.80
C ALA A 83 -4.69 21.46 16.62
N VAL A 84 -3.43 21.10 16.90
CA VAL A 84 -2.97 19.70 16.90
C VAL A 84 -3.74 18.85 17.92
N ALA A 85 -3.95 19.38 19.14
CA ALA A 85 -4.68 18.66 20.18
C ALA A 85 -6.15 18.41 19.78
N ALA A 86 -6.81 19.41 19.20
CA ALA A 86 -8.18 19.29 18.70
C ALA A 86 -8.28 18.24 17.58
N TRP A 87 -7.39 18.30 16.61
CA TRP A 87 -7.35 17.36 15.48
C TRP A 87 -7.04 15.90 15.93
N ARG A 88 -6.13 15.73 16.91
CA ARG A 88 -5.89 14.42 17.53
C ARG A 88 -7.14 13.84 18.17
N LYS A 89 -7.87 14.67 18.92
CA LYS A 89 -9.12 14.27 19.57
C LYS A 89 -10.19 13.85 18.56
N GLU A 90 -10.34 14.61 17.50
CA GLU A 90 -11.29 14.33 16.41
C GLU A 90 -11.02 12.96 15.76
N LEU A 91 -9.75 12.64 15.49
CA LEU A 91 -9.35 11.40 14.83
C LEU A 91 -9.03 10.24 15.77
N GLY A 92 -9.12 10.42 17.08
CA GLY A 92 -8.77 9.39 18.07
C GLY A 92 -7.27 9.03 18.09
N ILE A 93 -6.38 9.94 17.66
CA ILE A 93 -4.94 9.69 17.63
C ILE A 93 -4.36 9.87 19.04
N ALA A 94 -3.74 8.82 19.59
CA ALA A 94 -3.11 8.86 20.91
C ALA A 94 -2.01 9.93 21.00
N THR A 95 -1.90 10.57 22.18
CA THR A 95 -0.82 11.51 22.48
C THR A 95 0.50 10.76 22.69
N PRO A 96 1.63 11.19 22.12
CA PRO A 96 2.94 10.63 22.41
C PRO A 96 3.22 10.73 23.93
N GLY A 97 3.58 9.60 24.57
CA GLY A 97 3.86 9.55 26.02
C GLY A 97 2.66 9.26 26.93
N GLY A 98 1.43 9.30 26.43
CA GLY A 98 0.26 8.80 27.16
C GLY A 98 0.19 7.28 27.07
N GLY A 99 0.51 6.63 28.16
CA GLY A 99 0.48 5.20 28.48
C GLY A 99 0.44 4.19 27.34
N LYS A 100 1.16 3.09 27.50
CA LYS A 100 1.15 1.89 26.66
C LYS A 100 -0.27 1.30 26.50
N GLY A 101 -1.16 2.02 25.85
CA GLY A 101 -2.33 1.46 25.24
C GLY A 101 -1.82 0.66 24.03
N LYS A 102 -1.65 -0.65 24.20
CA LYS A 102 -1.60 -1.56 23.07
C LYS A 102 -2.86 -1.28 22.27
N ALA A 103 -2.74 -0.59 21.12
CA ALA A 103 -3.79 -0.62 20.12
C ALA A 103 -4.02 -2.10 19.80
N LYS A 104 -5.12 -2.65 20.30
CA LYS A 104 -5.58 -3.99 19.93
C LYS A 104 -5.82 -3.94 18.43
N GLY A 105 -4.95 -4.57 17.65
CA GLY A 105 -5.09 -4.70 16.21
C GLY A 105 -4.05 -3.99 15.33
N ALA A 106 -3.11 -3.23 15.89
CA ALA A 106 -1.97 -2.77 15.11
C ALA A 106 -0.89 -3.86 15.11
N ASN A 107 -0.94 -4.77 14.17
CA ASN A 107 0.29 -5.36 13.67
C ASN A 107 1.22 -4.19 13.35
N GLY A 108 2.49 -4.25 13.80
CA GLY A 108 3.44 -3.15 13.63
C GLY A 108 3.53 -2.67 12.18
N PRO A 109 4.14 -1.51 11.88
CA PRO A 109 4.03 -0.80 10.60
C PRO A 109 4.51 -1.56 9.35
N GLY A 110 4.69 -2.86 9.41
CA GLY A 110 5.11 -3.70 8.29
C GLY A 110 4.16 -4.83 7.89
N ASN A 111 3.10 -5.13 8.65
CA ASN A 111 2.32 -6.35 8.42
C ASN A 111 0.78 -6.17 8.38
N ALA A 112 0.26 -4.96 8.47
CA ALA A 112 -1.18 -4.77 8.34
C ALA A 112 -1.57 -4.75 6.85
N VAL A 113 -2.16 -5.82 6.39
CA VAL A 113 -2.89 -5.84 5.12
C VAL A 113 -4.15 -5.00 5.31
N ASP A 114 -4.47 -4.13 4.35
CA ASP A 114 -5.73 -3.38 4.34
C ASP A 114 -6.90 -4.39 4.32
N PRO A 115 -7.79 -4.38 5.32
CA PRO A 115 -8.87 -5.37 5.41
C PRO A 115 -9.96 -5.16 4.34
N ARG A 116 -9.94 -4.05 3.61
CA ARG A 116 -10.90 -3.79 2.56
C ARG A 116 -10.60 -4.68 1.36
N PRO A 117 -11.64 -5.29 0.73
CA PRO A 117 -11.41 -6.07 -0.47
C PRO A 117 -10.91 -5.18 -1.61
N ILE A 118 -9.99 -5.71 -2.41
CA ILE A 118 -9.54 -5.07 -3.63
C ILE A 118 -10.60 -5.28 -4.69
N SER A 119 -11.15 -4.20 -5.24
CA SER A 119 -12.15 -4.29 -6.30
C SER A 119 -11.52 -4.71 -7.62
N VAL A 120 -12.09 -5.74 -8.26
CA VAL A 120 -11.61 -6.34 -9.50
C VAL A 120 -12.67 -6.24 -10.59
N GLY A 121 -12.28 -5.82 -11.80
CA GLY A 121 -13.13 -5.91 -12.98
C GLY A 121 -14.02 -4.70 -13.23
N TYR A 122 -13.55 -3.49 -12.98
CA TYR A 122 -14.19 -2.30 -13.54
C TYR A 122 -14.01 -2.25 -15.06
N ARG A 123 -15.09 -2.02 -15.81
CA ARG A 123 -15.02 -1.97 -17.28
C ARG A 123 -14.15 -0.83 -17.79
N GLU A 124 -14.17 0.30 -17.10
CA GLU A 124 -13.37 1.48 -17.40
C GLU A 124 -11.88 1.28 -17.04
N PHE A 125 -11.60 0.36 -16.14
CA PHE A 125 -10.25 0.00 -15.68
C PHE A 125 -10.15 -1.52 -15.58
N PRO A 126 -10.05 -2.22 -16.73
CA PRO A 126 -10.16 -3.68 -16.77
C PRO A 126 -8.99 -4.41 -16.14
N ILE A 127 -7.86 -3.74 -15.92
CA ILE A 127 -6.65 -4.34 -15.36
C ILE A 127 -6.60 -4.08 -13.85
N THR A 128 -6.63 -5.14 -13.06
CA THR A 128 -6.43 -5.07 -11.60
C THR A 128 -5.16 -5.80 -11.22
N MET A 129 -4.25 -5.11 -10.54
CA MET A 129 -3.02 -5.67 -9.99
C MET A 129 -3.22 -6.05 -8.53
N LEU A 130 -2.83 -7.26 -8.18
CA LEU A 130 -2.85 -7.81 -6.83
C LEU A 130 -1.41 -8.08 -6.38
N PRO A 131 -0.68 -7.06 -5.89
CA PRO A 131 0.71 -7.24 -5.51
C PRO A 131 0.84 -8.06 -4.22
N ALA A 132 1.98 -8.73 -4.05
CA ALA A 132 2.27 -9.53 -2.85
C ALA A 132 2.20 -8.70 -1.55
N ARG A 133 2.56 -7.42 -1.62
CA ARG A 133 2.47 -6.51 -0.46
C ARG A 133 1.06 -6.37 0.11
N ASP A 134 0.03 -6.47 -0.73
CA ASP A 134 -1.38 -6.31 -0.37
C ASP A 134 -2.07 -7.68 -0.14
N GLY A 135 -1.35 -8.78 -0.38
CA GLY A 135 -1.80 -10.14 -0.11
C GLY A 135 -1.31 -10.65 1.26
N GLU A 136 -1.88 -11.76 1.68
CA GLU A 136 -1.51 -12.49 2.89
C GLU A 136 -0.81 -13.80 2.51
N PRO A 137 0.47 -14.02 2.89
CA PRO A 137 1.10 -15.31 2.77
C PRO A 137 0.64 -16.22 3.91
N ARG A 138 0.28 -17.47 3.59
CA ARG A 138 -0.11 -18.50 4.56
C ARG A 138 0.82 -19.70 4.46
N GLY A 139 0.92 -20.48 5.53
CA GLY A 139 1.87 -21.58 5.64
C GLY A 139 3.27 -21.08 6.02
N GLU A 140 4.28 -21.59 5.33
CA GLU A 140 5.67 -21.14 5.50
C GLU A 140 6.07 -20.02 4.53
N MET A 141 5.21 -19.71 3.56
CA MET A 141 5.38 -18.57 2.69
C MET A 141 5.48 -17.28 3.50
N ARG A 142 6.30 -16.34 3.07
CA ARG A 142 6.51 -15.06 3.74
C ARG A 142 6.78 -13.93 2.75
N ARG A 143 6.72 -12.69 3.22
CA ARG A 143 7.21 -11.56 2.43
C ARG A 143 8.74 -11.53 2.46
N SER A 144 9.34 -11.08 1.37
CA SER A 144 10.79 -10.93 1.22
C SER A 144 11.40 -9.91 2.19
N SER A 145 10.57 -9.02 2.75
CA SER A 145 11.00 -8.05 3.76
C SER A 145 9.85 -7.64 4.68
N ALA A 146 10.20 -6.99 5.80
CA ALA A 146 9.23 -6.44 6.74
C ALA A 146 8.52 -5.18 6.19
N ALA A 147 9.19 -4.37 5.36
CA ALA A 147 8.58 -3.23 4.70
C ALA A 147 7.78 -3.69 3.48
N PRO A 148 6.48 -3.35 3.38
CA PRO A 148 5.62 -3.92 2.34
C PRO A 148 5.88 -3.35 0.95
N ASN A 149 6.44 -2.15 0.82
CA ASN A 149 6.44 -1.37 -0.43
C ASN A 149 6.97 -2.11 -1.66
N SER A 150 8.08 -2.82 -1.54
CA SER A 150 8.71 -3.59 -2.62
C SER A 150 8.74 -5.08 -2.35
N SER A 151 7.99 -5.56 -1.35
CA SER A 151 8.00 -6.98 -1.00
C SER A 151 7.31 -7.85 -2.05
N TYR A 152 7.83 -9.05 -2.18
CA TYR A 152 7.27 -10.16 -2.94
C TYR A 152 7.19 -11.39 -2.05
N PHE A 153 6.44 -12.40 -2.43
CA PHE A 153 6.35 -13.64 -1.67
C PHE A 153 7.53 -14.53 -1.98
N VAL A 154 8.11 -15.09 -0.92
CA VAL A 154 9.25 -16.02 -0.93
C VAL A 154 8.96 -17.22 -0.04
N ASN A 155 9.82 -18.23 -0.07
CA ASN A 155 9.72 -19.42 0.75
C ASN A 155 8.43 -20.24 0.48
N TRP A 156 8.04 -20.31 -0.77
CA TRP A 156 6.93 -21.14 -1.22
C TRP A 156 7.44 -22.57 -1.50
N THR A 157 7.47 -23.40 -0.46
CA THR A 157 8.17 -24.68 -0.45
C THR A 157 7.28 -25.89 -0.19
N LYS A 158 6.00 -25.65 0.15
CA LYS A 158 5.06 -26.71 0.53
C LYS A 158 3.72 -26.55 -0.20
N PRO A 159 2.98 -27.66 -0.42
CA PRO A 159 1.63 -27.63 -1.00
C PRO A 159 0.61 -26.83 -0.16
N GLU A 160 0.82 -26.72 1.16
CA GLU A 160 -0.02 -25.96 2.09
C GLU A 160 0.19 -24.46 1.99
N ASP A 161 1.32 -24.04 1.42
CA ASP A 161 1.63 -22.63 1.24
C ASP A 161 0.66 -21.99 0.24
N THR A 162 0.08 -20.85 0.61
CA THR A 162 -0.94 -20.20 -0.18
C THR A 162 -0.76 -18.68 -0.13
N ALA A 163 -0.83 -18.04 -1.30
CA ALA A 163 -0.95 -16.59 -1.41
C ALA A 163 -2.43 -16.20 -1.49
N VAL A 164 -2.88 -15.27 -0.65
CA VAL A 164 -4.30 -14.92 -0.50
C VAL A 164 -4.51 -13.43 -0.64
N TRP A 165 -5.54 -13.02 -1.37
CA TRP A 165 -6.02 -11.63 -1.46
C TRP A 165 -7.51 -11.58 -1.17
N ASN A 166 -7.93 -10.62 -0.37
CA ASN A 166 -9.34 -10.29 -0.20
C ASN A 166 -9.79 -9.46 -1.40
N ILE A 167 -10.69 -9.96 -2.22
CA ILE A 167 -11.15 -9.26 -3.43
C ILE A 167 -12.67 -9.13 -3.47
N GLU A 168 -13.13 -8.14 -4.23
CA GLU A 168 -14.51 -7.98 -4.66
C GLU A 168 -14.55 -7.96 -6.19
N VAL A 169 -15.07 -9.01 -6.80
CA VAL A 169 -15.35 -9.03 -8.24
C VAL A 169 -16.59 -8.18 -8.48
N VAL A 170 -16.46 -7.09 -9.23
CA VAL A 170 -17.58 -6.14 -9.48
C VAL A 170 -18.30 -6.40 -10.79
N THR A 171 -17.67 -7.05 -11.76
CA THR A 171 -18.26 -7.36 -13.06
C THR A 171 -18.13 -8.83 -13.37
N ALA A 172 -19.25 -9.48 -13.73
CA ALA A 172 -19.23 -10.83 -14.30
C ALA A 172 -18.49 -10.83 -15.64
N GLY A 173 -17.58 -11.79 -15.84
CA GLY A 173 -16.84 -11.85 -17.10
C GLY A 173 -15.72 -12.88 -17.11
N THR A 174 -15.03 -12.94 -18.24
CA THR A 174 -13.82 -13.73 -18.39
C THR A 174 -12.61 -12.85 -18.06
N TYR A 175 -11.77 -13.36 -17.17
CA TYR A 175 -10.54 -12.68 -16.74
C TYR A 175 -9.32 -13.45 -17.22
N ILE A 176 -8.38 -12.73 -17.85
CA ILE A 176 -7.04 -13.24 -18.09
C ILE A 176 -6.25 -13.08 -16.81
N VAL A 177 -5.63 -14.15 -16.33
CA VAL A 177 -4.78 -14.16 -15.14
C VAL A 177 -3.33 -14.27 -15.55
N THR A 178 -2.51 -13.30 -15.10
CA THR A 178 -1.06 -13.35 -15.28
C THR A 178 -0.34 -13.26 -13.94
N LEU A 179 0.87 -13.85 -13.88
CA LEU A 179 1.74 -13.84 -12.71
C LEU A 179 3.06 -13.17 -13.06
N ASP A 180 3.52 -12.24 -12.22
CA ASP A 180 4.90 -11.75 -12.26
C ASP A 180 5.71 -12.53 -11.23
N TYR A 181 6.68 -13.31 -11.69
CA TYR A 181 7.39 -14.30 -10.90
C TYR A 181 8.88 -14.42 -11.26
N ALA A 182 9.62 -15.03 -10.35
CA ALA A 182 10.94 -15.59 -10.61
C ALA A 182 11.00 -17.00 -10.00
N CYS A 183 11.60 -17.96 -10.71
CA CYS A 183 11.73 -19.33 -10.22
C CYS A 183 12.95 -20.01 -10.83
N GLN A 184 13.44 -21.03 -10.14
CA GLN A 184 14.53 -21.87 -10.60
C GLN A 184 14.06 -22.90 -11.64
N ALA A 185 15.01 -23.53 -12.32
CA ALA A 185 14.72 -24.48 -13.39
C ALA A 185 13.98 -25.75 -12.89
N ASP A 186 14.20 -26.15 -11.65
CA ASP A 186 13.56 -27.31 -11.03
C ASP A 186 12.07 -27.11 -10.71
N ALA A 187 11.60 -25.83 -10.74
CA ALA A 187 10.20 -25.49 -10.60
C ALA A 187 9.39 -25.63 -11.91
N LEU A 188 10.05 -25.90 -13.03
CA LEU A 188 9.37 -26.04 -14.32
C LEU A 188 8.34 -27.18 -14.29
N GLY A 189 7.13 -26.89 -14.77
CA GLY A 189 6.02 -27.83 -14.77
C GLY A 189 5.22 -27.88 -13.48
N THR A 190 5.63 -27.21 -12.41
CA THR A 190 4.88 -27.14 -11.14
C THR A 190 3.44 -26.73 -11.41
N PRO A 191 2.44 -27.52 -10.98
CA PRO A 191 1.03 -27.18 -11.15
C PRO A 191 0.65 -26.03 -10.22
N LEU A 192 -0.21 -25.15 -10.73
CA LEU A 192 -0.73 -23.99 -10.02
C LEU A 192 -2.25 -24.00 -10.04
N GLU A 193 -2.86 -23.64 -8.95
CA GLU A 193 -4.31 -23.51 -8.80
C GLU A 193 -4.64 -22.11 -8.26
N LEU A 194 -5.49 -21.38 -9.01
CA LEU A 194 -6.10 -20.14 -8.55
C LEU A 194 -7.58 -20.39 -8.29
N SER A 195 -8.06 -20.11 -7.09
CA SER A 195 -9.46 -20.33 -6.71
C SER A 195 -10.12 -19.07 -6.15
N PHE A 196 -11.41 -18.90 -6.47
CA PHE A 196 -12.27 -17.86 -5.95
C PHE A 196 -13.72 -18.36 -5.93
N GLU A 197 -14.39 -18.31 -4.78
CA GLU A 197 -15.83 -18.62 -4.60
C GLU A 197 -16.30 -19.89 -5.37
N GLY A 198 -15.58 -20.98 -5.22
CA GLY A 198 -15.90 -22.27 -5.89
C GLY A 198 -15.38 -22.38 -7.32
N THR A 199 -14.93 -21.31 -7.94
CA THR A 199 -14.29 -21.35 -9.27
C THR A 199 -12.82 -21.71 -9.13
N LEU A 200 -12.29 -22.53 -10.04
CA LEU A 200 -10.92 -23.01 -10.04
C LEU A 200 -10.29 -22.85 -11.43
N LEU A 201 -9.18 -22.13 -11.50
CA LEU A 201 -8.30 -22.07 -12.66
C LEU A 201 -7.07 -22.91 -12.39
N LYS A 202 -6.73 -23.83 -13.29
CA LYS A 202 -5.52 -24.65 -13.24
C LYS A 202 -4.54 -24.22 -14.32
N GLY A 203 -3.28 -24.16 -13.96
CA GLY A 203 -2.17 -23.88 -14.86
C GLY A 203 -0.89 -24.53 -14.36
N LYS A 204 0.23 -24.16 -14.93
CA LYS A 204 1.55 -24.62 -14.51
C LYS A 204 2.63 -23.61 -14.87
N ILE A 205 3.78 -23.71 -14.21
CA ILE A 205 4.96 -22.95 -14.59
C ILE A 205 5.47 -23.47 -15.94
N THR A 206 5.47 -22.60 -16.96
CA THR A 206 5.84 -22.97 -18.34
C THR A 206 7.25 -22.59 -18.71
N GLU A 207 7.86 -21.67 -17.97
CA GLU A 207 9.21 -21.20 -18.23
C GLU A 207 9.91 -20.85 -16.91
N ALA A 208 11.16 -21.26 -16.75
CA ALA A 208 11.98 -20.87 -15.62
C ALA A 208 12.58 -19.46 -15.85
N PHE A 209 12.64 -18.68 -14.78
CA PHE A 209 13.27 -17.36 -14.81
C PHE A 209 13.91 -17.06 -13.45
N ASP A 210 15.18 -17.34 -13.34
CA ASP A 210 15.97 -17.08 -12.13
C ASP A 210 16.88 -15.86 -12.34
N SER A 211 16.35 -14.66 -12.08
CA SER A 211 17.13 -13.43 -12.15
C SER A 211 17.94 -13.21 -10.86
N PRO A 212 19.13 -12.64 -10.93
CA PRO A 212 19.92 -12.35 -9.74
C PRO A 212 19.26 -11.25 -8.90
N LEU A 213 19.52 -11.29 -7.59
CA LEU A 213 19.24 -10.15 -6.70
C LEU A 213 20.16 -8.98 -7.07
N LYS A 214 19.64 -7.76 -6.93
CA LYS A 214 20.31 -6.51 -7.29
C LYS A 214 20.56 -5.64 -6.06
N PRO A 215 21.49 -6.03 -5.16
CA PRO A 215 21.69 -5.34 -3.88
C PRO A 215 22.33 -3.93 -4.05
N GLU A 216 23.02 -3.69 -5.16
CA GLU A 216 23.86 -2.49 -5.35
C GLU A 216 23.27 -1.47 -6.35
N GLN A 217 21.98 -1.60 -6.70
CA GLN A 217 21.34 -0.65 -7.65
C GLN A 217 20.83 0.63 -7.01
N ASP A 218 20.91 0.76 -5.69
CA ASP A 218 20.45 1.95 -5.00
C ASP A 218 21.52 3.04 -5.03
N THR A 219 21.17 4.23 -5.47
CA THR A 219 22.02 5.42 -5.43
C THR A 219 22.12 6.02 -4.03
N LEU A 220 21.22 5.63 -3.13
CA LEU A 220 21.19 5.99 -1.72
C LEU A 220 21.16 4.72 -0.86
N PRO A 221 21.63 4.79 0.41
CA PRO A 221 21.51 3.67 1.32
C PRO A 221 20.07 3.18 1.39
N ARG A 222 19.85 1.88 1.16
CA ARG A 222 18.52 1.26 1.25
C ARG A 222 18.03 1.35 2.70
N PRO A 223 16.77 1.80 2.94
CA PRO A 223 16.18 1.75 4.26
C PRO A 223 16.19 0.33 4.83
N HIS A 224 16.53 0.21 6.11
CA HIS A 224 16.57 -1.08 6.77
C HIS A 224 15.20 -1.74 6.76
N GLY A 225 15.13 -2.99 6.31
CA GLY A 225 13.90 -3.76 6.22
C GLY A 225 13.18 -3.72 4.87
N GLU A 226 13.70 -3.02 3.86
CA GLU A 226 13.19 -3.12 2.49
C GLU A 226 13.77 -4.33 1.74
N SER A 227 12.99 -4.86 0.79
CA SER A 227 13.43 -6.00 -0.05
C SER A 227 14.56 -5.63 -0.98
N THR A 228 15.52 -6.53 -1.14
CA THR A 228 16.42 -6.48 -2.28
C THR A 228 15.63 -6.74 -3.56
N MET A 229 15.83 -5.90 -4.57
CA MET A 229 15.12 -6.01 -5.85
C MET A 229 15.70 -7.12 -6.72
N ARG A 230 14.85 -7.67 -7.58
CA ARG A 230 15.21 -8.55 -8.70
C ARG A 230 14.26 -8.33 -9.87
N ASP A 231 14.60 -8.83 -11.04
CA ASP A 231 13.69 -8.82 -12.17
C ASP A 231 12.65 -9.95 -12.03
N PHE A 232 11.47 -9.70 -12.56
CA PHE A 232 10.38 -10.67 -12.61
C PHE A 232 9.92 -10.80 -14.06
N ARG A 233 9.54 -12.02 -14.44
CA ARG A 233 8.93 -12.32 -15.74
C ARG A 233 7.42 -12.46 -15.56
N THR A 234 6.67 -12.07 -16.58
CA THR A 234 5.23 -12.26 -16.62
C THR A 234 4.90 -13.53 -17.39
N MET A 235 4.06 -14.39 -16.81
CA MET A 235 3.44 -15.52 -17.50
C MET A 235 1.93 -15.45 -17.43
N THR A 236 1.24 -15.98 -18.44
CA THR A 236 -0.21 -16.17 -18.39
C THR A 236 -0.50 -17.53 -17.72
N LEU A 237 -1.25 -17.49 -16.62
CA LEU A 237 -1.74 -18.71 -15.97
C LEU A 237 -2.91 -19.33 -16.75
N GLY A 238 -3.81 -18.48 -17.25
CA GLY A 238 -4.97 -18.89 -18.04
C GLY A 238 -6.11 -17.88 -17.99
N GLU A 239 -7.31 -18.34 -18.38
CA GLU A 239 -8.53 -17.57 -18.35
C GLU A 239 -9.53 -18.22 -17.40
N VAL A 240 -10.26 -17.38 -16.66
CA VAL A 240 -11.26 -17.82 -15.71
C VAL A 240 -12.51 -16.96 -15.81
N ARG A 241 -13.70 -17.59 -15.78
CA ARG A 241 -14.95 -16.86 -15.66
C ARG A 241 -15.28 -16.64 -14.19
N LEU A 242 -15.53 -15.39 -13.83
CA LEU A 242 -15.92 -15.02 -12.47
C LEU A 242 -17.27 -14.30 -12.49
N GLU A 243 -18.02 -14.52 -11.42
CA GLU A 243 -19.26 -13.81 -11.12
C GLU A 243 -19.00 -12.77 -9.99
N PRO A 244 -19.83 -11.72 -9.89
CA PRO A 244 -19.71 -10.71 -8.83
C PRO A 244 -19.80 -11.35 -7.44
N GLY A 245 -18.92 -10.93 -6.55
CA GLY A 245 -18.87 -11.47 -5.19
C GLY A 245 -17.66 -10.99 -4.42
N LYS A 246 -17.70 -11.20 -3.10
CA LYS A 246 -16.58 -10.90 -2.19
C LYS A 246 -16.04 -12.20 -1.61
N GLY A 247 -14.73 -12.33 -1.55
CA GLY A 247 -14.12 -13.52 -0.99
C GLY A 247 -12.59 -13.49 -1.08
N GLU A 248 -12.01 -14.62 -0.73
CA GLU A 248 -10.57 -14.84 -0.83
C GLU A 248 -10.21 -15.41 -2.21
N LEU A 249 -9.39 -14.68 -2.96
CA LEU A 249 -8.67 -15.23 -4.09
C LEU A 249 -7.43 -15.93 -3.56
N LYS A 250 -7.28 -17.22 -3.86
CA LYS A 250 -6.18 -18.06 -3.36
C LYS A 250 -5.36 -18.60 -4.52
N LEU A 251 -4.06 -18.43 -4.45
CA LEU A 251 -3.11 -19.07 -5.37
C LEU A 251 -2.25 -20.06 -4.59
N ARG A 252 -2.24 -21.33 -5.03
CA ARG A 252 -1.45 -22.42 -4.42
C ARG A 252 -0.80 -23.31 -5.48
N ALA A 253 0.18 -24.07 -5.05
CA ALA A 253 0.76 -25.17 -5.82
C ALA A 253 0.40 -26.49 -5.11
N PRO A 254 -0.45 -27.37 -5.69
CA PRO A 254 -0.83 -28.63 -5.05
C PRO A 254 0.32 -29.62 -4.91
N GLU A 255 1.39 -29.42 -5.67
CA GLU A 255 2.63 -30.20 -5.63
C GLU A 255 3.83 -29.24 -5.76
N VAL A 256 4.93 -29.59 -5.10
CA VAL A 256 6.20 -28.83 -5.16
C VAL A 256 7.31 -29.79 -5.56
N PRO A 257 7.53 -30.00 -6.87
CA PRO A 257 8.52 -30.97 -7.37
C PRO A 257 9.97 -30.53 -7.17
N GLY A 258 10.23 -29.23 -7.12
CA GLY A 258 11.55 -28.63 -6.89
C GLY A 258 11.77 -28.21 -5.44
N GLN A 259 12.81 -27.40 -5.22
CA GLN A 259 13.10 -26.83 -3.89
C GLN A 259 12.07 -25.78 -3.47
N SER A 260 11.51 -25.05 -4.44
CA SER A 260 10.48 -24.04 -4.23
C SER A 260 9.65 -23.85 -5.48
N VAL A 261 8.45 -23.29 -5.34
CA VAL A 261 7.57 -23.00 -6.46
C VAL A 261 8.06 -21.77 -7.23
N MET A 262 8.02 -20.60 -6.59
CA MET A 262 8.46 -19.32 -7.18
C MET A 262 8.59 -18.25 -6.12
N GLU A 263 9.26 -17.17 -6.48
CA GLU A 263 9.07 -15.86 -5.85
C GLU A 263 8.00 -15.09 -6.62
N LEU A 264 6.93 -14.70 -5.96
CA LEU A 264 5.76 -14.11 -6.59
C LEU A 264 5.67 -12.62 -6.25
N ARG A 265 5.75 -11.77 -7.28
CA ARG A 265 5.61 -10.33 -7.11
C ARG A 265 4.16 -9.87 -7.10
N ARG A 266 3.35 -10.40 -8.02
CA ARG A 266 1.92 -10.07 -8.13
C ARG A 266 1.14 -11.05 -9.00
N VAL A 267 -0.15 -11.06 -8.79
CA VAL A 267 -1.15 -11.57 -9.74
C VAL A 267 -1.79 -10.37 -10.44
N THR A 268 -2.04 -10.46 -11.73
CA THR A 268 -2.81 -9.45 -12.47
C THR A 268 -4.03 -10.11 -13.09
N MET A 269 -5.18 -9.48 -12.93
CA MET A 269 -6.46 -9.93 -13.48
C MET A 269 -6.96 -8.90 -14.48
N THR A 270 -7.16 -9.30 -15.73
CA THR A 270 -7.63 -8.42 -16.80
C THR A 270 -8.99 -8.90 -17.30
N LEU A 271 -10.02 -8.09 -17.10
CA LEU A 271 -11.37 -8.33 -17.63
C LEU A 271 -11.32 -8.18 -19.17
N LYS A 272 -11.87 -9.18 -19.90
CA LYS A 272 -12.04 -9.15 -21.37
C LYS A 272 -13.22 -8.30 -21.80
#